data_3cce3ff379a64820c47b54fff95ea29d
#
_entry.id   3cce3ff379a64820c47b54fff95ea29d
#
_cell.length_a   1.000
_cell.length_b   1.000
_cell.length_c   1.000
_cell.angle_alpha   90.00
_cell.angle_beta   90.00
_cell.angle_gamma   90.00
#
_symmetry.space_group_name_H-M   'P 1'
#
loop_
_entity.id
_entity.type
_entity.pdbx_description
1 polymer ?
#
loop_
_entity_poly.entity_id
_entity_poly.type
_entity_poly.pdbx_seq_one_letter_code
_entity_poly.pdbx_strand_id
1 'polypeptide(L)'
;MNKSVMIIGGGGHAKVIIDCIRAAGDKPVGILDDGITEGTEILGVPVLGKTAVWKKYEQYFFVIAIGNNDVRARIAENMKVNWYSAIHPRSVVSEYAVIGQGTVVMPGAVINASAQVGEHCIVNTCAVIEHDCRLGHFVHISPNAALGGSVQIAEKCHVGLGAAVRNNISVCGGCVVGTGAVVVKNIMEPGVYIGVPAKKRE
;
A
#
# COMPACT_ATOMS: atom_id res chain seq x y z
N MET A 1 -1.00 17.55 17.40
CA MET A 1 0.47 17.63 17.24
C MET A 1 0.82 16.97 15.93
N ASN A 2 1.63 17.62 15.09
CA ASN A 2 2.07 17.03 13.81
C ASN A 2 3.04 15.88 14.10
N LYS A 3 2.80 14.72 13.50
CA LYS A 3 3.66 13.53 13.66
C LYS A 3 4.95 13.69 12.85
N SER A 4 6.07 13.25 13.42
CA SER A 4 7.35 13.13 12.70
C SER A 4 7.48 11.70 12.17
N VAL A 5 7.63 11.56 10.85
CA VAL A 5 7.55 10.28 10.15
C VAL A 5 8.87 9.94 9.46
N MET A 6 9.42 8.78 9.79
CA MET A 6 10.56 8.16 9.12
C MET A 6 10.07 7.25 7.99
N ILE A 7 10.72 7.31 6.84
CA ILE A 7 10.34 6.55 5.65
C ILE A 7 11.37 5.44 5.41
N ILE A 8 10.90 4.22 5.16
CA ILE A 8 11.73 3.09 4.77
C ILE A 8 11.61 2.89 3.27
N GLY A 9 12.71 3.06 2.55
CA GLY A 9 12.78 3.03 1.10
C GLY A 9 12.73 4.43 0.48
N GLY A 10 13.66 4.72 -0.44
CA GLY A 10 13.83 6.02 -1.11
C GLY A 10 13.51 6.03 -2.61
N GLY A 11 12.84 4.99 -3.12
CA GLY A 11 12.46 4.87 -4.53
C GLY A 11 11.34 5.83 -4.98
N GLY A 12 10.81 5.61 -6.18
CA GLY A 12 9.74 6.45 -6.74
C GLY A 12 8.49 6.52 -5.86
N HIS A 13 8.13 5.44 -5.18
CA HIS A 13 7.00 5.38 -4.26
C HIS A 13 7.17 6.29 -3.03
N ALA A 14 8.41 6.46 -2.56
CA ALA A 14 8.72 7.36 -1.44
C ALA A 14 8.32 8.80 -1.75
N LYS A 15 8.49 9.26 -2.99
CA LYS A 15 8.11 10.62 -3.39
C LYS A 15 6.62 10.89 -3.18
N VAL A 16 5.77 9.94 -3.55
CA VAL A 16 4.31 10.06 -3.37
C VAL A 16 3.93 9.98 -1.88
N ILE A 17 4.62 9.15 -1.11
CA ILE A 17 4.41 9.07 0.36
C ILE A 17 4.85 10.37 1.05
N ILE A 18 5.96 10.98 0.65
CA ILE A 18 6.39 12.29 1.16
C ILE A 18 5.30 13.34 0.94
N ASP A 19 4.73 13.41 -0.27
CA ASP A 19 3.65 14.32 -0.58
C ASP A 19 2.40 14.01 0.27
N CYS A 20 2.08 12.73 0.44
CA CYS A 20 0.96 12.30 1.27
C CYS A 20 1.12 12.73 2.74
N ILE A 21 2.30 12.51 3.34
CA ILE A 21 2.62 12.92 4.72
C ILE A 21 2.48 14.44 4.86
N ARG A 22 3.06 15.22 3.94
CA ARG A 22 2.98 16.68 3.98
C ARG A 22 1.54 17.18 3.80
N ALA A 23 0.79 16.60 2.87
CA ALA A 23 -0.61 16.95 2.65
C ALA A 23 -1.49 16.67 3.88
N ALA A 24 -1.17 15.64 4.67
CA ALA A 24 -1.82 15.34 5.94
C ALA A 24 -1.42 16.30 7.08
N GLY A 25 -0.49 17.23 6.84
CA GLY A 25 0.02 18.17 7.84
C GLY A 25 1.11 17.59 8.73
N ASP A 26 1.59 16.39 8.46
CA ASP A 26 2.66 15.73 9.20
C ASP A 26 4.04 16.00 8.56
N LYS A 27 5.12 15.64 9.23
CA LYS A 27 6.49 15.98 8.82
C LYS A 27 7.30 14.72 8.46
N PRO A 28 7.70 14.51 7.20
CA PRO A 28 8.71 13.52 6.86
C PRO A 28 10.07 14.03 7.37
N VAL A 29 10.72 13.27 8.26
CA VAL A 29 11.96 13.71 8.95
C VAL A 29 13.22 13.03 8.43
N GLY A 30 13.10 11.93 7.69
CA GLY A 30 14.23 11.24 7.11
C GLY A 30 13.80 9.99 6.35
N ILE A 31 14.74 9.45 5.61
CA ILE A 31 14.60 8.23 4.81
C ILE A 31 15.71 7.27 5.22
N LEU A 32 15.37 5.99 5.37
CA LEU A 32 16.34 4.91 5.48
C LEU A 32 16.25 4.03 4.23
N ASP A 33 17.37 3.86 3.52
CA ASP A 33 17.43 3.11 2.28
C ASP A 33 18.79 2.41 2.12
N ASP A 34 18.78 1.14 1.72
CA ASP A 34 19.98 0.33 1.64
C ASP A 34 20.82 0.58 0.38
N GLY A 35 20.24 1.20 -0.66
CA GLY A 35 20.84 1.45 -1.97
C GLY A 35 21.17 2.91 -2.26
N ILE A 36 20.66 3.86 -1.48
CA ILE A 36 20.86 5.30 -1.70
C ILE A 36 21.92 5.82 -0.74
N THR A 37 22.82 6.66 -1.26
CA THR A 37 23.92 7.26 -0.47
C THR A 37 23.35 8.16 0.63
N GLU A 38 23.85 8.00 1.85
CA GLU A 38 23.56 8.87 2.99
C GLU A 38 23.88 10.34 2.67
N GLY A 39 23.01 11.26 3.09
CA GLY A 39 23.09 12.68 2.77
C GLY A 39 22.42 13.07 1.45
N THR A 40 22.01 12.11 0.60
CA THR A 40 21.14 12.41 -0.56
C THR A 40 19.80 12.94 -0.09
N GLU A 41 19.22 13.90 -0.80
CA GLU A 41 17.88 14.39 -0.51
C GLU A 41 16.87 13.94 -1.56
N ILE A 42 15.69 13.52 -1.09
CA ILE A 42 14.54 13.19 -1.93
C ILE A 42 13.41 14.12 -1.57
N LEU A 43 13.05 15.03 -2.48
CA LEU A 43 12.08 16.11 -2.23
C LEU A 43 12.39 16.89 -0.93
N GLY A 44 13.67 17.16 -0.67
CA GLY A 44 14.11 17.88 0.54
C GLY A 44 14.01 17.06 1.84
N VAL A 45 13.87 15.73 1.76
CA VAL A 45 13.96 14.82 2.91
C VAL A 45 15.27 14.05 2.83
N PRO A 46 16.15 14.14 3.85
CA PRO A 46 17.47 13.52 3.80
C PRO A 46 17.42 12.00 3.97
N VAL A 47 18.27 11.30 3.25
CA VAL A 47 18.61 9.90 3.51
C VAL A 47 19.60 9.86 4.68
N LEU A 48 19.19 9.21 5.77
CA LEU A 48 19.92 9.19 7.06
C LEU A 48 20.72 7.91 7.28
N GLY A 49 20.76 7.03 6.28
CA GLY A 49 21.52 5.79 6.32
C GLY A 49 20.71 4.57 5.86
N LYS A 50 21.27 3.40 6.15
CA LYS A 50 20.66 2.11 5.80
C LYS A 50 19.52 1.74 6.73
N THR A 51 18.62 0.87 6.26
CA THR A 51 17.47 0.39 7.05
C THR A 51 17.90 -0.20 8.41
N ALA A 52 19.07 -0.86 8.49
CA ALA A 52 19.59 -1.48 9.71
C ALA A 52 19.76 -0.51 10.90
N VAL A 53 19.89 0.80 10.67
CA VAL A 53 20.07 1.79 11.75
C VAL A 53 18.76 2.32 12.33
N TRP A 54 17.60 1.74 11.97
CA TRP A 54 16.27 2.22 12.37
C TRP A 54 16.09 2.45 13.87
N LYS A 55 16.77 1.65 14.73
CA LYS A 55 16.70 1.79 16.18
C LYS A 55 17.13 3.16 16.71
N LYS A 56 17.99 3.88 15.96
CA LYS A 56 18.38 5.25 16.32
C LYS A 56 17.22 6.25 16.23
N TYR A 57 16.13 5.87 15.60
CA TYR A 57 14.99 6.72 15.23
C TYR A 57 13.66 6.19 15.76
N GLU A 58 13.66 5.20 16.68
CA GLU A 58 12.46 4.54 17.19
C GLU A 58 11.44 5.46 17.89
N GLN A 59 11.87 6.69 18.25
CA GLN A 59 11.00 7.73 18.76
C GLN A 59 10.04 8.31 17.72
N TYR A 60 10.27 8.07 16.43
CA TYR A 60 9.42 8.53 15.33
C TYR A 60 8.39 7.49 14.92
N PHE A 61 7.38 7.92 14.17
CA PHE A 61 6.53 7.01 13.42
C PHE A 61 7.24 6.54 12.17
N PHE A 62 6.90 5.34 11.68
CA PHE A 62 7.51 4.77 10.48
C PHE A 62 6.48 4.42 9.43
N VAL A 63 6.83 4.60 8.14
CA VAL A 63 6.06 4.11 7.00
C VAL A 63 6.98 3.43 5.99
N ILE A 64 6.52 2.33 5.38
CA ILE A 64 7.30 1.59 4.38
C ILE A 64 6.92 2.07 2.99
N ALA A 65 7.88 2.64 2.26
CA ALA A 65 7.73 3.18 0.91
C ALA A 65 8.23 2.19 -0.17
N ILE A 66 7.90 0.91 -0.03
CA ILE A 66 8.35 -0.17 -0.92
C ILE A 66 7.14 -0.88 -1.51
N GLY A 67 7.02 -0.87 -2.85
CA GLY A 67 5.90 -1.46 -3.57
C GLY A 67 5.86 -2.99 -3.57
N ASN A 68 7.02 -3.66 -3.44
CA ASN A 68 7.08 -5.12 -3.38
C ASN A 68 6.48 -5.65 -2.07
N ASN A 69 5.45 -6.49 -2.16
CA ASN A 69 4.67 -6.96 -1.01
C ASN A 69 5.50 -7.80 -0.04
N ASP A 70 6.37 -8.70 -0.55
CA ASP A 70 7.17 -9.58 0.29
C ASP A 70 8.30 -8.83 1.00
N VAL A 71 8.93 -7.87 0.32
CA VAL A 71 9.92 -6.98 0.94
C VAL A 71 9.28 -6.15 2.03
N ARG A 72 8.08 -5.59 1.77
CA ARG A 72 7.33 -4.79 2.74
C ARG A 72 6.95 -5.62 3.97
N ALA A 73 6.47 -6.86 3.76
CA ALA A 73 6.13 -7.79 4.83
C ALA A 73 7.34 -8.10 5.70
N ARG A 74 8.46 -8.51 5.10
CA ARG A 74 9.70 -8.82 5.83
C ARG A 74 10.20 -7.66 6.67
N ILE A 75 10.10 -6.43 6.18
CA ILE A 75 10.50 -5.25 6.95
C ILE A 75 9.56 -5.05 8.14
N ALA A 76 8.25 -5.11 7.93
CA ALA A 76 7.26 -4.93 8.98
C ALA A 76 7.39 -5.99 10.10
N GLU A 77 7.64 -7.25 9.76
CA GLU A 77 7.84 -8.36 10.69
C GLU A 77 9.10 -8.18 11.57
N ASN A 78 10.16 -7.55 11.03
CA ASN A 78 11.44 -7.39 11.72
C ASN A 78 11.59 -6.07 12.49
N MET A 79 10.65 -5.14 12.36
CA MET A 79 10.71 -3.83 13.01
C MET A 79 9.54 -3.65 13.98
N LYS A 80 9.87 -3.47 15.27
CA LYS A 80 8.86 -3.17 16.31
C LYS A 80 8.84 -1.67 16.57
N VAL A 81 8.07 -0.95 15.79
CA VAL A 81 7.97 0.52 15.80
C VAL A 81 6.52 0.99 15.76
N ASN A 82 6.28 2.27 15.97
CA ASN A 82 4.98 2.89 15.77
C ASN A 82 4.73 3.08 14.26
N TRP A 83 3.87 2.27 13.67
CA TRP A 83 3.55 2.38 12.25
C TRP A 83 2.61 3.54 11.96
N TYR A 84 2.96 4.30 10.94
CA TYR A 84 2.19 5.43 10.43
C TYR A 84 1.35 5.01 9.23
N SER A 85 0.05 5.23 9.29
CA SER A 85 -0.82 5.10 8.11
C SER A 85 -0.87 6.45 7.39
N ALA A 86 -0.36 6.49 6.16
CA ALA A 86 -0.33 7.70 5.35
C ALA A 86 -1.62 7.80 4.52
N ILE A 87 -2.61 8.54 5.01
CA ILE A 87 -3.89 8.74 4.34
C ILE A 87 -3.92 10.15 3.75
N HIS A 88 -3.94 10.24 2.42
CA HIS A 88 -3.96 11.52 1.74
C HIS A 88 -5.32 12.22 1.93
N PRO A 89 -5.37 13.52 2.29
CA PRO A 89 -6.63 14.21 2.59
C PRO A 89 -7.57 14.37 1.39
N ARG A 90 -7.09 14.12 0.16
CA ARG A 90 -7.93 14.03 -1.05
C ARG A 90 -8.33 12.60 -1.41
N SER A 91 -8.15 11.63 -0.53
CA SER A 91 -8.82 10.34 -0.64
C SER A 91 -10.22 10.44 -0.04
N VAL A 92 -11.14 9.60 -0.51
CA VAL A 92 -12.48 9.49 0.04
C VAL A 92 -12.56 8.19 0.83
N VAL A 93 -12.54 8.29 2.15
CA VAL A 93 -12.58 7.12 3.04
C VAL A 93 -13.85 7.21 3.88
N SER A 94 -14.68 6.18 3.81
CA SER A 94 -15.89 6.10 4.62
C SER A 94 -15.52 6.02 6.12
N GLU A 95 -16.29 6.67 6.96
CA GLU A 95 -16.18 6.57 8.42
C GLU A 95 -16.43 5.15 8.96
N TYR A 96 -17.11 4.32 8.17
CA TYR A 96 -17.38 2.91 8.48
C TYR A 96 -16.31 1.95 7.93
N ALA A 97 -15.29 2.45 7.24
CA ALA A 97 -14.16 1.66 6.78
C ALA A 97 -13.12 1.47 7.88
N VAL A 98 -12.46 0.32 7.89
CA VAL A 98 -11.36 0.02 8.81
C VAL A 98 -10.06 -0.08 8.03
N ILE A 99 -9.05 0.67 8.43
CA ILE A 99 -7.72 0.68 7.79
C ILE A 99 -6.67 0.26 8.81
N GLY A 100 -5.94 -0.80 8.49
CA GLY A 100 -4.85 -1.31 9.31
C GLY A 100 -3.64 -0.37 9.35
N GLN A 101 -2.84 -0.50 10.40
CA GLN A 101 -1.63 0.31 10.60
C GLN A 101 -0.61 0.13 9.46
N GLY A 102 0.21 1.14 9.22
CA GLY A 102 1.22 1.12 8.16
C GLY A 102 0.67 1.16 6.73
N THR A 103 -0.65 1.19 6.56
CA THR A 103 -1.30 1.26 5.24
C THR A 103 -1.20 2.66 4.66
N VAL A 104 -0.96 2.76 3.36
CA VAL A 104 -0.92 4.02 2.63
C VAL A 104 -2.12 4.13 1.69
N VAL A 105 -2.81 5.27 1.72
CA VAL A 105 -3.96 5.60 0.87
C VAL A 105 -3.64 6.86 0.10
N MET A 106 -3.49 6.72 -1.20
CA MET A 106 -3.01 7.77 -2.09
C MET A 106 -4.13 8.74 -2.51
N PRO A 107 -3.79 9.90 -3.11
CA PRO A 107 -4.77 10.88 -3.56
C PRO A 107 -5.78 10.27 -4.54
N GLY A 108 -7.05 10.66 -4.39
CA GLY A 108 -8.15 10.21 -5.23
C GLY A 108 -8.61 8.77 -5.02
N ALA A 109 -7.96 8.01 -4.13
CA ALA A 109 -8.42 6.67 -3.78
C ALA A 109 -9.76 6.75 -3.03
N VAL A 110 -10.64 5.76 -3.29
CA VAL A 110 -11.94 5.65 -2.65
C VAL A 110 -12.02 4.34 -1.88
N ILE A 111 -12.40 4.43 -0.61
CA ILE A 111 -12.64 3.26 0.26
C ILE A 111 -14.04 3.41 0.85
N ASN A 112 -14.98 2.58 0.38
CA ASN A 112 -16.38 2.68 0.71
C ASN A 112 -16.76 1.99 2.04
N ALA A 113 -18.04 2.11 2.41
CA ALA A 113 -18.56 1.68 3.70
C ALA A 113 -18.33 0.20 3.98
N SER A 114 -17.99 -0.11 5.21
CA SER A 114 -17.73 -1.48 5.72
C SER A 114 -16.54 -2.19 5.07
N ALA A 115 -15.75 -1.52 4.22
CA ALA A 115 -14.51 -2.07 3.70
C ALA A 115 -13.49 -2.25 4.84
N GLN A 116 -12.78 -3.38 4.83
CA GLN A 116 -11.73 -3.71 5.78
C GLN A 116 -10.41 -3.86 5.02
N VAL A 117 -9.48 -2.97 5.27
CA VAL A 117 -8.15 -2.97 4.66
C VAL A 117 -7.13 -3.38 5.72
N GLY A 118 -6.39 -4.44 5.46
CA GLY A 118 -5.38 -4.97 6.37
C GLY A 118 -4.20 -4.03 6.60
N GLU A 119 -3.22 -4.49 7.35
CA GLU A 119 -2.01 -3.72 7.67
C GLU A 119 -1.05 -3.65 6.49
N HIS A 120 -0.29 -2.55 6.43
CA HIS A 120 0.76 -2.34 5.43
C HIS A 120 0.29 -2.50 3.98
N CYS A 121 -0.97 -2.23 3.70
CA CYS A 121 -1.51 -2.22 2.35
C CYS A 121 -1.13 -0.94 1.60
N ILE A 122 -1.19 -1.02 0.28
CA ILE A 122 -1.08 0.14 -0.61
C ILE A 122 -2.38 0.26 -1.38
N VAL A 123 -3.17 1.30 -1.08
CA VAL A 123 -4.32 1.72 -1.89
C VAL A 123 -3.86 2.90 -2.71
N ASN A 124 -3.46 2.63 -3.96
CA ASN A 124 -2.73 3.57 -4.77
C ASN A 124 -3.64 4.64 -5.42
N THR A 125 -3.05 5.57 -6.14
CA THR A 125 -3.72 6.73 -6.75
C THR A 125 -4.98 6.33 -7.53
N CYS A 126 -6.11 6.95 -7.19
CA CYS A 126 -7.42 6.70 -7.79
C CYS A 126 -7.89 5.23 -7.78
N ALA A 127 -7.35 4.39 -6.91
CA ALA A 127 -7.85 3.03 -6.71
C ALA A 127 -9.22 3.08 -6.01
N VAL A 128 -10.12 2.15 -6.36
CA VAL A 128 -11.46 2.06 -5.78
C VAL A 128 -11.63 0.73 -5.05
N ILE A 129 -12.02 0.81 -3.79
CA ILE A 129 -12.40 -0.33 -2.96
C ILE A 129 -13.85 -0.11 -2.57
N GLU A 130 -14.76 -0.90 -3.16
CA GLU A 130 -16.19 -0.81 -2.91
C GLU A 130 -16.58 -1.36 -1.54
N HIS A 131 -17.89 -1.17 -1.21
CA HIS A 131 -18.48 -1.56 0.07
C HIS A 131 -18.26 -3.04 0.39
N ASP A 132 -18.11 -3.39 1.66
CA ASP A 132 -17.96 -4.75 2.20
C ASP A 132 -16.74 -5.52 1.71
N CYS A 133 -15.79 -4.86 1.02
CA CYS A 133 -14.55 -5.48 0.59
C CYS A 133 -13.67 -5.85 1.79
N ARG A 134 -12.91 -6.94 1.66
CA ARG A 134 -11.93 -7.37 2.65
C ARG A 134 -10.57 -7.60 2.01
N LEU A 135 -9.57 -6.84 2.42
CA LEU A 135 -8.19 -6.98 1.99
C LEU A 135 -7.33 -7.51 3.14
N GLY A 136 -6.61 -8.58 2.90
CA GLY A 136 -5.59 -9.10 3.81
C GLY A 136 -4.41 -8.13 3.96
N HIS A 137 -3.42 -8.51 4.77
CA HIS A 137 -2.23 -7.71 4.99
C HIS A 137 -1.35 -7.65 3.72
N PHE A 138 -0.61 -6.56 3.57
CA PHE A 138 0.37 -6.36 2.49
C PHE A 138 -0.20 -6.42 1.07
N VAL A 139 -1.50 -6.20 0.89
CA VAL A 139 -2.12 -6.11 -0.44
C VAL A 139 -1.72 -4.79 -1.10
N HIS A 140 -1.48 -4.83 -2.42
CA HIS A 140 -1.26 -3.63 -3.22
C HIS A 140 -2.35 -3.51 -4.28
N ILE A 141 -3.19 -2.50 -4.17
CA ILE A 141 -4.16 -2.10 -5.20
C ILE A 141 -3.52 -0.95 -5.97
N SER A 142 -3.08 -1.23 -7.20
CA SER A 142 -2.34 -0.29 -8.06
C SER A 142 -3.20 0.88 -8.54
N PRO A 143 -2.58 1.92 -9.13
CA PRO A 143 -3.33 3.08 -9.63
C PRO A 143 -4.50 2.69 -10.55
N ASN A 144 -5.65 3.35 -10.36
CA ASN A 144 -6.90 3.12 -11.12
C ASN A 144 -7.43 1.68 -11.12
N ALA A 145 -6.95 0.80 -10.26
CA ALA A 145 -7.54 -0.53 -10.10
C ALA A 145 -8.82 -0.43 -9.27
N ALA A 146 -9.83 -1.26 -9.61
CA ALA A 146 -11.14 -1.21 -8.99
C ALA A 146 -11.59 -2.60 -8.48
N LEU A 147 -12.05 -2.63 -7.24
CA LEU A 147 -12.68 -3.79 -6.62
C LEU A 147 -14.17 -3.53 -6.49
N GLY A 148 -15.02 -4.37 -7.09
CA GLY A 148 -16.46 -4.32 -6.90
C GLY A 148 -16.88 -4.74 -5.49
N GLY A 149 -18.14 -4.50 -5.12
CA GLY A 149 -18.63 -4.77 -3.77
C GLY A 149 -18.42 -6.20 -3.29
N SER A 150 -18.12 -6.37 -2.01
CA SER A 150 -17.90 -7.65 -1.33
C SER A 150 -16.75 -8.51 -1.90
N VAL A 151 -15.76 -7.89 -2.55
CA VAL A 151 -14.55 -8.58 -3.03
C VAL A 151 -13.66 -8.91 -1.84
N GLN A 152 -13.08 -10.12 -1.85
CA GLN A 152 -12.13 -10.58 -0.86
C GLN A 152 -10.77 -10.82 -1.52
N ILE A 153 -9.77 -10.07 -1.10
CA ILE A 153 -8.38 -10.22 -1.56
C ILE A 153 -7.54 -10.71 -0.39
N ALA A 154 -7.02 -11.91 -0.47
CA ALA A 154 -6.15 -12.46 0.58
C ALA A 154 -4.78 -11.74 0.59
N GLU A 155 -3.96 -12.03 1.59
CA GLU A 155 -2.70 -11.35 1.86
C GLU A 155 -1.70 -11.38 0.68
N LYS A 156 -0.84 -10.38 0.62
CA LYS A 156 0.26 -10.24 -0.35
C LYS A 156 -0.15 -10.26 -1.82
N CYS A 157 -1.44 -10.09 -2.13
CA CYS A 157 -1.87 -9.94 -3.52
C CYS A 157 -1.50 -8.59 -4.11
N HIS A 158 -1.25 -8.57 -5.40
CA HIS A 158 -1.02 -7.35 -6.17
C HIS A 158 -2.07 -7.26 -7.28
N VAL A 159 -2.96 -6.28 -7.19
CA VAL A 159 -3.93 -5.95 -8.25
C VAL A 159 -3.32 -4.85 -9.10
N GLY A 160 -2.96 -5.19 -10.33
CA GLY A 160 -2.21 -4.36 -11.26
C GLY A 160 -2.94 -3.11 -11.72
N LEU A 161 -2.20 -2.18 -12.30
CA LEU A 161 -2.67 -0.88 -12.78
C LEU A 161 -3.90 -1.05 -13.69
N GLY A 162 -5.00 -0.34 -13.38
CA GLY A 162 -6.23 -0.36 -14.15
C GLY A 162 -6.96 -1.71 -14.18
N ALA A 163 -6.55 -2.70 -13.38
CA ALA A 163 -7.26 -3.98 -13.30
C ALA A 163 -8.60 -3.83 -12.57
N ALA A 164 -9.57 -4.67 -12.93
CA ALA A 164 -10.89 -4.69 -12.31
C ALA A 164 -11.24 -6.09 -11.77
N VAL A 165 -11.81 -6.13 -10.59
CA VAL A 165 -12.33 -7.36 -9.98
C VAL A 165 -13.83 -7.22 -9.80
N ARG A 166 -14.60 -8.12 -10.43
CA ARG A 166 -16.06 -8.14 -10.33
C ARG A 166 -16.51 -8.36 -8.87
N ASN A 167 -17.64 -7.81 -8.50
CA ASN A 167 -18.24 -7.99 -7.18
C ASN A 167 -18.40 -9.48 -6.77
N ASN A 168 -18.33 -9.73 -5.46
CA ASN A 168 -18.44 -11.07 -4.83
C ASN A 168 -17.36 -12.07 -5.29
N ILE A 169 -16.17 -11.61 -5.69
CA ILE A 169 -15.05 -12.44 -6.07
C ILE A 169 -14.08 -12.58 -4.89
N SER A 170 -13.55 -13.79 -4.73
CA SER A 170 -12.44 -14.09 -3.80
C SER A 170 -11.16 -14.39 -4.58
N VAL A 171 -10.06 -13.80 -4.13
CA VAL A 171 -8.70 -14.02 -4.67
C VAL A 171 -7.81 -14.53 -3.56
N CYS A 172 -7.24 -15.74 -3.74
CA CYS A 172 -6.34 -16.34 -2.75
C CYS A 172 -5.00 -15.59 -2.65
N GLY A 173 -4.26 -15.81 -1.56
CA GLY A 173 -3.01 -15.09 -1.27
C GLY A 173 -1.90 -15.26 -2.30
N GLY A 174 -1.02 -14.26 -2.38
CA GLY A 174 0.14 -14.29 -3.27
C GLY A 174 -0.16 -14.19 -4.75
N CYS A 175 -1.37 -13.76 -5.15
CA CYS A 175 -1.74 -13.59 -6.54
C CYS A 175 -1.31 -12.24 -7.10
N VAL A 176 -0.95 -12.24 -8.38
CA VAL A 176 -0.76 -11.04 -9.18
C VAL A 176 -1.84 -10.96 -10.25
N VAL A 177 -2.72 -9.99 -10.16
CA VAL A 177 -3.64 -9.62 -11.24
C VAL A 177 -2.93 -8.61 -12.12
N GLY A 178 -2.68 -8.96 -13.37
CA GLY A 178 -1.89 -8.12 -14.29
C GLY A 178 -2.59 -6.81 -14.65
N THR A 179 -1.80 -5.86 -15.18
CA THR A 179 -2.29 -4.56 -15.65
C THR A 179 -3.47 -4.73 -16.62
N GLY A 180 -4.57 -4.00 -16.38
CA GLY A 180 -5.76 -4.00 -17.22
C GLY A 180 -6.55 -5.32 -17.24
N ALA A 181 -6.19 -6.31 -16.40
CA ALA A 181 -6.91 -7.57 -16.35
C ALA A 181 -8.29 -7.42 -15.69
N VAL A 182 -9.27 -8.24 -16.13
CA VAL A 182 -10.61 -8.25 -15.56
C VAL A 182 -10.92 -9.60 -14.95
N VAL A 183 -10.99 -9.65 -13.62
CA VAL A 183 -11.28 -10.87 -12.86
C VAL A 183 -12.79 -11.04 -12.72
N VAL A 184 -13.32 -12.11 -13.30
CA VAL A 184 -14.77 -12.42 -13.31
C VAL A 184 -15.13 -13.72 -12.59
N LYS A 185 -14.15 -14.46 -12.10
CA LYS A 185 -14.30 -15.72 -11.35
C LYS A 185 -13.33 -15.73 -10.17
N ASN A 186 -13.66 -16.48 -9.12
CA ASN A 186 -12.75 -16.68 -7.99
C ASN A 186 -11.41 -17.22 -8.47
N ILE A 187 -10.32 -16.74 -7.83
CA ILE A 187 -8.97 -17.22 -8.03
C ILE A 187 -8.59 -18.03 -6.78
N MET A 188 -8.43 -19.34 -6.96
CA MET A 188 -8.21 -20.29 -5.87
C MET A 188 -6.77 -20.78 -5.77
N GLU A 189 -5.91 -20.43 -6.72
CA GLU A 189 -4.50 -20.83 -6.76
C GLU A 189 -3.60 -19.61 -6.91
N PRO A 190 -2.47 -19.53 -6.19
CA PRO A 190 -1.49 -18.48 -6.40
C PRO A 190 -0.97 -18.49 -7.84
N GLY A 191 -0.63 -17.30 -8.34
CA GLY A 191 -0.09 -17.14 -9.68
C GLY A 191 -0.33 -15.77 -10.29
N VAL A 192 0.04 -15.62 -11.54
CA VAL A 192 -0.15 -14.38 -12.33
C VAL A 192 -1.36 -14.57 -13.24
N TYR A 193 -2.32 -13.66 -13.15
CA TYR A 193 -3.58 -13.70 -13.92
C TYR A 193 -3.65 -12.47 -14.82
N ILE A 194 -3.81 -12.68 -16.13
CA ILE A 194 -3.80 -11.61 -17.14
C ILE A 194 -4.97 -11.75 -18.12
N GLY A 195 -5.31 -10.65 -18.77
CA GLY A 195 -6.29 -10.60 -19.87
C GLY A 195 -7.72 -10.28 -19.43
N VAL A 196 -8.63 -10.26 -20.41
CA VAL A 196 -10.06 -9.98 -20.29
C VAL A 196 -10.85 -11.08 -20.99
N PRO A 197 -11.45 -12.02 -20.25
CA PRO A 197 -11.35 -12.22 -18.81
C PRO A 197 -9.95 -12.69 -18.36
N ALA A 198 -9.61 -12.42 -17.10
CA ALA A 198 -8.32 -12.83 -16.53
C ALA A 198 -8.18 -14.37 -16.47
N LYS A 199 -7.04 -14.88 -16.96
CA LYS A 199 -6.66 -16.28 -16.92
C LYS A 199 -5.25 -16.40 -16.32
N LYS A 200 -4.98 -17.55 -15.66
CA LYS A 200 -3.65 -17.86 -15.15
C LYS A 200 -2.65 -17.91 -16.31
N ARG A 201 -1.54 -17.21 -16.14
CA ARG A 201 -0.41 -17.27 -17.09
C ARG A 201 0.34 -18.57 -16.81
N GLU A 202 0.58 -19.34 -17.86
CA GLU A 202 1.48 -20.50 -17.86
C GLU A 202 2.94 -20.10 -17.67
#